data_19f1070f445114bc3c221871d10b1888
#
_entry.id   19f1070f445114bc3c221871d10b1888
#
_cell.length_a   1.000
_cell.length_b   1.000
_cell.length_c   1.000
_cell.angle_alpha   90.00
_cell.angle_beta   90.00
_cell.angle_gamma   90.00
#
_symmetry.space_group_name_H-M   'P 1'
#
loop_
_entity.id
_entity.type
_entity.pdbx_description
1 polymer ?
#
loop_
_entity_poly.entity_id
_entity_poly.type
_entity_poly.pdbx_seq_one_letter_code
_entity_poly.pdbx_strand_id
1 'polypeptide(L)'
;MCMRNLLIVTMSSILVIFGLIGCKVDSLTRDEIAANDFPLVMIDSEVPVMASQLYHRLADSDLLEEGGFLDSSMYFDTLNAIVLDSLISYEASKVDLKEDPVLYRNFFLLFKEFYLKYLYQHLVLDSIDTDSLEIVDYYKSNPEYFTYREQVRARQLVISAEGLRKGKDSLLYKDYSMEQLDSMARKRVYDLREKIDSGAEFGNLAYDFSMHRESGKKMGELGYFFRYTYNKEFEDVAFSLPVGEISQPFKSPDGWHLVEVIDHIDSGLADLTPQIYEEARKRYLSENARSIYTDLMDSLLLASTIKFNDEALSGNIHTVPDTTWAAVINDIDTITFHRLPDYLHQYKQGVGLDSIDLGLMHDMLTYRAVEYVLMQAGDKMGFKDDPEVVKERHSIYHKYAQIFVKKKSRDLDYRPADSLIEKYYNENIDKFVIKKPLNVQHIIVDDSLFGEFLRDQALSGIEFLDLARQYYPGSEEIRVAAADLGYIGPGEMPDAFYMKAKTTPIGGISHPVKTEFGYHIIKVIDKKFNRTIDQVRPKVVEDLKKEHARIVYDEWKQGLFDRHDIVYSLEKLKRLELASKDRR
;
A
#
# COMPACT_ATOMS: atom_id res chain seq x y z
N MET A 1 -58.74 1.37 20.55
CA MET A 1 -58.75 2.37 19.48
C MET A 1 -58.20 3.66 20.08
N CYS A 2 -56.91 3.83 20.01
CA CYS A 2 -56.21 5.06 20.37
C CYS A 2 -54.88 5.06 19.60
N MET A 3 -54.87 5.82 18.51
CA MET A 3 -53.70 6.03 17.69
C MET A 3 -52.65 6.78 18.49
N ARG A 4 -51.53 6.15 18.81
CA ARG A 4 -50.31 6.83 19.25
C ARG A 4 -49.63 7.37 17.98
N ASN A 5 -49.77 8.66 17.78
CA ASN A 5 -48.96 9.40 16.83
C ASN A 5 -47.50 9.28 17.27
N LEU A 6 -46.74 8.49 16.50
CA LEU A 6 -45.30 8.44 16.58
C LEU A 6 -44.79 9.78 16.03
N LEU A 7 -44.39 10.69 16.91
CA LEU A 7 -43.64 11.88 16.51
C LEU A 7 -42.26 11.39 16.06
N ILE A 8 -42.11 11.16 14.79
CA ILE A 8 -40.80 11.11 14.15
C ILE A 8 -40.28 12.56 14.20
N VAL A 9 -39.50 12.88 15.24
CA VAL A 9 -38.70 14.11 15.25
C VAL A 9 -37.58 13.87 14.24
N THR A 10 -37.89 14.11 12.98
CA THR A 10 -36.86 14.19 11.94
C THR A 10 -35.95 15.34 12.28
N MET A 11 -34.64 15.17 12.08
CA MET A 11 -33.57 16.17 12.30
C MET A 11 -33.90 17.57 11.72
N SER A 12 -34.85 17.67 10.79
CA SER A 12 -35.34 18.92 10.23
C SER A 12 -36.08 19.83 11.22
N SER A 13 -36.60 19.31 12.33
CA SER A 13 -37.38 20.12 13.28
C SER A 13 -36.52 20.91 14.24
N ILE A 14 -35.27 20.56 14.43
CA ILE A 14 -34.30 21.30 15.28
C ILE A 14 -33.74 22.52 14.52
N LEU A 15 -33.68 22.47 13.19
CA LEU A 15 -33.19 23.55 12.32
C LEU A 15 -34.06 24.82 12.31
N VAL A 16 -35.34 24.71 12.63
CA VAL A 16 -36.29 25.83 12.56
C VAL A 16 -36.15 26.80 13.76
N ILE A 17 -35.51 26.39 14.85
CA ILE A 17 -35.38 27.23 16.07
C ILE A 17 -34.17 28.20 16.00
N PHE A 18 -33.24 28.00 15.05
CA PHE A 18 -32.04 28.84 14.92
C PHE A 18 -32.26 30.23 14.26
N GLY A 19 -33.44 30.48 13.71
CA GLY A 19 -33.70 31.68 12.88
C GLY A 19 -34.19 32.94 13.59
N LEU A 20 -34.54 32.92 14.90
CA LEU A 20 -35.34 34.01 15.48
C LEU A 20 -34.94 34.50 16.89
N ILE A 21 -33.66 34.58 17.26
CA ILE A 21 -33.28 35.38 18.44
C ILE A 21 -31.92 36.04 18.17
N GLY A 22 -31.94 37.31 17.77
CA GLY A 22 -30.75 38.16 17.65
C GLY A 22 -30.27 38.67 19.02
N CYS A 23 -29.78 37.81 19.88
CA CYS A 23 -28.92 38.21 21.00
C CYS A 23 -27.49 37.88 20.62
N LYS A 24 -26.56 38.85 20.61
CA LYS A 24 -25.13 38.59 20.59
C LYS A 24 -24.79 37.74 21.81
N VAL A 25 -24.57 36.46 21.59
CA VAL A 25 -23.96 35.56 22.57
C VAL A 25 -22.47 35.61 22.30
N ASP A 26 -21.65 35.89 23.30
CA ASP A 26 -20.20 35.86 23.18
C ASP A 26 -19.78 34.47 22.72
N SER A 27 -19.09 34.39 21.58
CA SER A 27 -18.59 33.14 20.97
C SER A 27 -17.30 32.68 21.68
N LEU A 28 -17.14 31.37 21.86
CA LEU A 28 -15.94 30.77 22.48
C LEU A 28 -14.90 30.49 21.43
N THR A 29 -13.69 30.95 21.66
CA THR A 29 -12.54 30.75 20.78
C THR A 29 -11.86 29.39 21.06
N ARG A 30 -10.98 28.95 20.15
CA ARG A 30 -10.15 27.74 20.34
C ARG A 30 -9.38 27.74 21.66
N ASP A 31 -8.78 28.87 22.01
CA ASP A 31 -7.94 28.99 23.21
C ASP A 31 -8.79 28.94 24.49
N GLU A 32 -10.02 29.43 24.45
CA GLU A 32 -10.97 29.32 25.55
C GLU A 32 -11.51 27.90 25.73
N ILE A 33 -11.70 27.16 24.61
CA ILE A 33 -12.07 25.74 24.65
C ILE A 33 -10.90 24.91 25.21
N ALA A 34 -9.66 25.19 24.78
CA ALA A 34 -8.46 24.50 25.29
C ALA A 34 -8.18 24.79 26.78
N ALA A 35 -8.48 26.02 27.23
CA ALA A 35 -8.28 26.41 28.64
C ALA A 35 -9.35 25.86 29.60
N ASN A 36 -10.60 25.71 29.13
CA ASN A 36 -11.74 25.26 29.96
C ASN A 36 -12.65 24.35 29.11
N ASP A 37 -12.18 23.15 28.82
CA ASP A 37 -12.98 22.17 28.07
C ASP A 37 -14.27 21.82 28.86
N PHE A 38 -15.39 21.72 28.14
CA PHE A 38 -16.70 21.53 28.77
C PHE A 38 -17.56 20.54 27.96
N PRO A 39 -18.47 19.82 28.62
CA PRO A 39 -19.33 18.88 27.90
C PRO A 39 -20.38 19.61 27.05
N LEU A 40 -20.48 19.19 25.79
CA LEU A 40 -21.54 19.59 24.85
C LEU A 40 -22.72 18.63 24.88
N VAL A 41 -22.46 17.35 25.14
CA VAL A 41 -23.45 16.29 25.24
C VAL A 41 -23.14 15.46 26.47
N MET A 42 -24.17 14.99 27.18
CA MET A 42 -24.05 13.99 28.22
C MET A 42 -24.82 12.75 27.81
N ILE A 43 -24.23 11.58 27.97
CA ILE A 43 -24.83 10.27 27.71
C ILE A 43 -25.06 9.60 29.07
N ASP A 44 -26.31 9.22 29.37
CA ASP A 44 -26.75 8.62 30.63
C ASP A 44 -26.31 9.41 31.90
N SER A 45 -26.08 10.71 31.76
CA SER A 45 -25.53 11.59 32.79
C SER A 45 -24.11 11.19 33.28
N GLU A 46 -23.43 10.26 32.61
CA GLU A 46 -22.14 9.70 33.04
C GLU A 46 -21.01 10.02 32.03
N VAL A 47 -21.29 9.92 30.72
CA VAL A 47 -20.26 10.06 29.70
C VAL A 47 -20.38 11.40 28.96
N PRO A 48 -19.42 12.32 29.16
CA PRO A 48 -19.43 13.59 28.46
C PRO A 48 -18.84 13.49 27.08
N VAL A 49 -19.45 14.17 26.10
CA VAL A 49 -18.82 14.53 24.82
C VAL A 49 -18.36 15.98 24.93
N MET A 50 -17.05 16.18 24.85
CA MET A 50 -16.41 17.45 25.14
C MET A 50 -16.33 18.36 23.91
N ALA A 51 -16.27 19.67 24.13
CA ALA A 51 -16.12 20.67 23.07
C ALA A 51 -14.81 20.49 22.27
N SER A 52 -13.74 20.11 22.96
CA SER A 52 -12.44 19.80 22.35
C SER A 52 -12.52 18.65 21.32
N GLN A 53 -13.30 17.61 21.58
CA GLN A 53 -13.47 16.48 20.66
C GLN A 53 -14.13 16.92 19.35
N LEU A 54 -15.15 17.79 19.44
CA LEU A 54 -15.79 18.33 18.24
C LEU A 54 -14.82 19.21 17.46
N TYR A 55 -14.08 20.07 18.15
CA TYR A 55 -13.11 20.96 17.50
C TYR A 55 -12.03 20.16 16.77
N HIS A 56 -11.41 19.17 17.42
CA HIS A 56 -10.38 18.34 16.81
C HIS A 56 -10.92 17.57 15.59
N ARG A 57 -12.11 16.98 15.71
CA ARG A 57 -12.72 16.24 14.61
C ARG A 57 -12.99 17.11 13.37
N LEU A 58 -13.40 18.36 13.59
CA LEU A 58 -13.61 19.34 12.49
C LEU A 58 -12.28 19.81 11.90
N ALA A 59 -11.25 20.01 12.72
CA ALA A 59 -9.93 20.40 12.27
C ALA A 59 -9.24 19.31 11.42
N ASP A 60 -9.43 18.03 11.78
CA ASP A 60 -8.84 16.89 11.08
C ASP A 60 -9.56 16.55 9.76
N SER A 61 -10.78 17.04 9.57
CA SER A 61 -11.63 16.66 8.43
C SER A 61 -11.54 17.59 7.22
N ASP A 62 -10.61 18.55 7.20
CA ASP A 62 -10.52 19.63 6.20
C ASP A 62 -11.82 20.46 6.03
N LEU A 63 -12.82 20.23 6.89
CA LEU A 63 -14.09 20.95 6.88
C LEU A 63 -13.95 22.41 7.36
N LEU A 64 -12.81 22.74 7.97
CA LEU A 64 -12.42 24.09 8.36
C LEU A 64 -11.51 24.74 7.30
N GLU A 65 -11.89 24.65 6.02
CA GLU A 65 -11.16 25.32 4.94
C GLU A 65 -11.30 26.85 5.01
N GLU A 66 -10.34 27.55 4.40
CA GLU A 66 -10.18 29.00 4.38
C GLU A 66 -11.50 29.73 4.06
N GLY A 67 -12.01 30.49 5.01
CA GLY A 67 -13.10 31.45 4.83
C GLY A 67 -14.53 30.88 4.80
N GLY A 68 -14.72 29.57 4.98
CA GLY A 68 -16.03 28.91 4.99
C GLY A 68 -16.70 28.91 6.37
N PHE A 69 -17.98 29.30 6.42
CA PHE A 69 -18.83 28.96 7.57
C PHE A 69 -19.29 27.52 7.38
N LEU A 70 -19.08 26.65 8.38
CA LEU A 70 -19.71 25.33 8.42
C LEU A 70 -21.23 25.53 8.44
N ASP A 71 -21.93 24.81 7.53
CA ASP A 71 -23.38 24.69 7.60
C ASP A 71 -23.74 24.03 8.94
N SER A 72 -24.79 24.54 9.58
CA SER A 72 -25.26 24.02 10.88
C SER A 72 -25.58 22.52 10.82
N SER A 73 -25.95 21.96 9.67
CA SER A 73 -26.18 20.53 9.48
C SER A 73 -24.89 19.70 9.61
N MET A 74 -23.79 20.15 8.96
CA MET A 74 -22.47 19.47 9.02
C MET A 74 -21.92 19.47 10.46
N TYR A 75 -22.15 20.53 11.18
CA TYR A 75 -21.78 20.65 12.57
C TYR A 75 -22.49 19.63 13.47
N PHE A 76 -23.82 19.51 13.32
CA PHE A 76 -24.60 18.53 14.07
C PHE A 76 -24.28 17.09 13.65
N ASP A 77 -24.03 16.85 12.37
CA ASP A 77 -23.66 15.53 11.86
C ASP A 77 -22.31 15.09 12.44
N THR A 78 -21.34 16.00 12.53
CA THR A 78 -20.05 15.71 13.18
C THR A 78 -20.21 15.45 14.67
N LEU A 79 -21.03 16.23 15.37
CA LEU A 79 -21.31 16.02 16.79
C LEU A 79 -22.00 14.67 17.03
N ASN A 80 -22.99 14.34 16.22
CA ASN A 80 -23.68 13.05 16.31
C ASN A 80 -22.77 11.86 15.99
N ALA A 81 -21.80 12.03 15.09
CA ALA A 81 -20.78 11.02 14.85
C ALA A 81 -19.89 10.79 16.10
N ILE A 82 -19.53 11.86 16.82
CA ILE A 82 -18.75 11.74 18.07
C ILE A 82 -19.61 11.11 19.18
N VAL A 83 -20.91 11.48 19.27
CA VAL A 83 -21.85 10.84 20.20
C VAL A 83 -21.95 9.34 19.90
N LEU A 84 -22.07 8.95 18.63
CA LEU A 84 -22.11 7.54 18.24
C LEU A 84 -20.81 6.81 18.62
N ASP A 85 -19.65 7.39 18.36
CA ASP A 85 -18.36 6.81 18.78
C ASP A 85 -18.27 6.66 20.30
N SER A 86 -18.80 7.63 21.07
CA SER A 86 -18.87 7.58 22.52
C SER A 86 -19.84 6.50 23.02
N LEU A 87 -21.00 6.35 22.37
CA LEU A 87 -21.96 5.27 22.66
C LEU A 87 -21.35 3.89 22.41
N ILE A 88 -20.65 3.72 21.27
CA ILE A 88 -19.95 2.48 20.93
C ILE A 88 -18.87 2.19 21.99
N SER A 89 -18.12 3.21 22.41
CA SER A 89 -17.09 3.09 23.46
C SER A 89 -17.69 2.70 24.81
N TYR A 90 -18.81 3.30 25.17
CA TYR A 90 -19.53 2.98 26.40
C TYR A 90 -20.08 1.54 26.39
N GLU A 91 -20.71 1.12 25.31
CA GLU A 91 -21.13 -0.27 25.15
C GLU A 91 -19.94 -1.25 25.14
N ALA A 92 -18.84 -0.87 24.52
CA ALA A 92 -17.61 -1.67 24.48
C ALA A 92 -17.00 -1.88 25.88
N SER A 93 -17.16 -0.92 26.80
CA SER A 93 -16.67 -1.06 28.18
C SER A 93 -17.39 -2.16 28.97
N LYS A 94 -18.57 -2.61 28.50
CA LYS A 94 -19.40 -3.65 29.13
C LYS A 94 -19.20 -5.03 28.50
N VAL A 95 -18.43 -5.14 27.42
CA VAL A 95 -18.25 -6.38 26.66
C VAL A 95 -17.23 -7.30 27.33
N ASP A 96 -17.55 -8.59 27.42
CA ASP A 96 -16.54 -9.64 27.58
C ASP A 96 -16.12 -10.18 26.21
N LEU A 97 -14.90 -9.84 25.78
CA LEU A 97 -14.37 -10.29 24.49
C LEU A 97 -14.23 -11.81 24.39
N LYS A 98 -14.24 -12.55 25.51
CA LYS A 98 -14.19 -14.03 25.50
C LYS A 98 -15.41 -14.65 24.84
N GLU A 99 -16.51 -13.90 24.70
CA GLU A 99 -17.69 -14.32 23.93
C GLU A 99 -17.40 -14.46 22.43
N ASP A 100 -16.35 -13.79 21.92
CA ASP A 100 -15.87 -13.95 20.52
C ASP A 100 -14.42 -14.43 20.51
N PRO A 101 -14.19 -15.74 20.39
CA PRO A 101 -12.84 -16.33 20.45
C PRO A 101 -11.87 -15.73 19.43
N VAL A 102 -12.36 -15.30 18.27
CA VAL A 102 -11.51 -14.71 17.21
C VAL A 102 -11.03 -13.31 17.62
N LEU A 103 -11.93 -12.46 18.12
CA LEU A 103 -11.58 -11.12 18.57
C LEU A 103 -10.73 -11.16 19.83
N TYR A 104 -11.04 -12.05 20.78
CA TYR A 104 -10.24 -12.24 21.99
C TYR A 104 -8.80 -12.71 21.64
N ARG A 105 -8.66 -13.66 20.70
CA ARG A 105 -7.36 -14.09 20.20
C ARG A 105 -6.57 -12.92 19.59
N ASN A 106 -7.20 -12.13 18.74
CA ASN A 106 -6.53 -11.01 18.08
C ASN A 106 -6.10 -9.94 19.11
N PHE A 107 -6.95 -9.63 20.10
CA PHE A 107 -6.57 -8.81 21.25
C PHE A 107 -5.33 -9.39 21.94
N PHE A 108 -5.36 -10.69 22.32
CA PHE A 108 -4.27 -11.32 23.03
C PHE A 108 -2.96 -11.27 22.24
N LEU A 109 -3.00 -11.51 20.93
CA LEU A 109 -1.80 -11.49 20.08
C LEU A 109 -1.18 -10.09 20.02
N LEU A 110 -1.98 -9.06 19.88
CA LEU A 110 -1.48 -7.68 19.83
C LEU A 110 -0.96 -7.22 21.19
N PHE A 111 -1.67 -7.56 22.29
CA PHE A 111 -1.20 -7.28 23.63
C PHE A 111 0.09 -8.04 23.96
N LYS A 112 0.19 -9.33 23.57
CA LYS A 112 1.41 -10.13 23.73
C LYS A 112 2.61 -9.48 23.05
N GLU A 113 2.43 -9.02 21.81
CA GLU A 113 3.51 -8.33 21.06
C GLU A 113 4.00 -7.07 21.80
N PHE A 114 3.06 -6.25 22.27
CA PHE A 114 3.39 -5.07 23.07
C PHE A 114 4.12 -5.48 24.36
N TYR A 115 3.56 -6.42 25.12
CA TYR A 115 4.08 -6.80 26.43
C TYR A 115 5.49 -7.43 26.34
N LEU A 116 5.75 -8.25 25.33
CA LEU A 116 7.08 -8.79 25.08
C LEU A 116 8.11 -7.70 24.76
N LYS A 117 7.73 -6.69 23.96
CA LYS A 117 8.59 -5.52 23.70
C LYS A 117 8.86 -4.72 24.97
N TYR A 118 7.82 -4.50 25.79
CA TYR A 118 7.94 -3.83 27.08
C TYR A 118 8.90 -4.59 28.02
N LEU A 119 8.73 -5.89 28.15
CA LEU A 119 9.62 -6.72 28.97
C LEU A 119 11.05 -6.73 28.44
N TYR A 120 11.24 -6.78 27.12
CA TYR A 120 12.56 -6.70 26.52
C TYR A 120 13.23 -5.35 26.83
N GLN A 121 12.50 -4.25 26.76
CA GLN A 121 13.02 -2.95 27.13
C GLN A 121 13.51 -2.95 28.59
N HIS A 122 12.66 -3.36 29.53
CA HIS A 122 12.95 -3.23 30.97
C HIS A 122 13.88 -4.33 31.54
N LEU A 123 13.83 -5.55 31.00
CA LEU A 123 14.66 -6.64 31.50
C LEU A 123 16.02 -6.76 30.80
N VAL A 124 16.11 -6.24 29.57
CA VAL A 124 17.32 -6.35 28.77
C VAL A 124 17.97 -4.98 28.53
N LEU A 125 17.25 -4.07 27.86
CA LEU A 125 17.88 -2.81 27.43
C LEU A 125 18.17 -1.86 28.59
N ASP A 126 17.25 -1.74 29.55
CA ASP A 126 17.45 -0.87 30.73
C ASP A 126 18.50 -1.41 31.72
N SER A 127 18.86 -2.70 31.59
CA SER A 127 19.93 -3.31 32.41
C SER A 127 21.34 -3.03 31.85
N ILE A 128 21.46 -2.53 30.63
CA ILE A 128 22.74 -2.24 29.99
C ILE A 128 23.22 -0.86 30.44
N ASP A 129 24.40 -0.81 31.04
CA ASP A 129 25.07 0.46 31.32
C ASP A 129 25.42 1.15 30.01
N THR A 130 24.94 2.36 29.84
CA THR A 130 25.18 3.20 28.67
C THR A 130 25.96 4.46 29.02
N ASP A 131 26.80 4.40 30.09
CA ASP A 131 27.70 5.51 30.40
C ASP A 131 28.53 5.84 29.16
N SER A 132 28.78 7.13 29.00
CA SER A 132 29.60 7.64 27.89
C SER A 132 30.99 7.02 27.82
N LEU A 133 31.55 6.60 28.97
CA LEU A 133 32.83 5.92 29.02
C LEU A 133 32.79 4.52 28.39
N GLU A 134 31.76 3.75 28.66
CA GLU A 134 31.56 2.39 28.08
C GLU A 134 31.44 2.45 26.54
N ILE A 135 30.74 3.44 26.03
CA ILE A 135 30.60 3.64 24.59
C ILE A 135 31.93 4.05 23.94
N VAL A 136 32.66 4.94 24.59
CA VAL A 136 34.01 5.36 24.12
C VAL A 136 34.99 4.19 24.13
N ASP A 137 34.97 3.36 25.18
CA ASP A 137 35.84 2.20 25.29
C ASP A 137 35.44 1.11 24.26
N TYR A 138 34.14 0.92 24.01
CA TYR A 138 33.68 0.04 22.94
C TYR A 138 34.18 0.52 21.57
N TYR A 139 34.04 1.80 21.24
CA TYR A 139 34.53 2.37 20.00
C TYR A 139 36.07 2.14 19.83
N LYS A 140 36.87 2.36 20.87
CA LYS A 140 38.33 2.15 20.82
C LYS A 140 38.71 0.67 20.72
N SER A 141 37.92 -0.21 21.36
CA SER A 141 38.19 -1.65 21.41
C SER A 141 37.77 -2.39 20.16
N ASN A 142 36.93 -1.77 19.33
CA ASN A 142 36.36 -2.38 18.11
C ASN A 142 36.58 -1.48 16.88
N PRO A 143 37.86 -1.12 16.57
CA PRO A 143 38.17 -0.18 15.50
C PRO A 143 37.71 -0.66 14.12
N GLU A 144 37.56 -1.97 13.89
CA GLU A 144 37.13 -2.56 12.63
C GLU A 144 35.70 -2.13 12.21
N TYR A 145 34.86 -1.75 13.15
CA TYR A 145 33.50 -1.27 12.87
C TYR A 145 33.48 0.23 12.51
N PHE A 146 34.50 0.98 12.88
CA PHE A 146 34.55 2.44 12.76
C PHE A 146 35.66 2.91 11.85
N THR A 147 36.31 2.00 11.14
CA THR A 147 37.37 2.34 10.17
C THR A 147 36.75 2.58 8.80
N TYR A 148 37.02 3.74 8.22
CA TYR A 148 36.71 3.98 6.83
C TYR A 148 37.83 3.44 5.93
N ARG A 149 37.41 2.94 4.78
CA ARG A 149 38.32 2.37 3.79
C ARG A 149 39.02 3.48 3.04
N GLU A 150 40.28 3.20 2.67
CA GLU A 150 41.02 4.03 1.73
C GLU A 150 40.22 4.32 0.48
N GLN A 151 40.13 5.56 0.05
CA GLN A 151 39.45 5.98 -1.16
C GLN A 151 40.19 7.11 -1.86
N VAL A 152 40.12 7.08 -3.18
CA VAL A 152 40.75 8.09 -4.04
C VAL A 152 39.66 8.75 -4.88
N ARG A 153 39.77 10.07 -5.02
CA ARG A 153 39.02 10.84 -6.00
C ARG A 153 39.92 11.18 -7.15
N ALA A 154 39.53 10.75 -8.36
CA ALA A 154 40.40 10.93 -9.52
C ALA A 154 39.61 11.32 -10.78
N ARG A 155 40.34 11.83 -11.75
CA ARG A 155 39.94 11.97 -13.14
C ARG A 155 40.67 10.96 -14.01
N GLN A 156 40.03 10.45 -15.05
CA GLN A 156 40.69 9.60 -16.02
C GLN A 156 40.53 10.13 -17.45
N LEU A 157 41.55 9.83 -18.26
CA LEU A 157 41.50 9.90 -19.69
C LEU A 157 41.93 8.54 -20.22
N VAL A 158 41.10 7.89 -21.06
CA VAL A 158 41.38 6.56 -21.62
C VAL A 158 41.22 6.55 -23.12
N ILE A 159 42.18 5.96 -23.80
CA ILE A 159 42.12 5.66 -25.26
C ILE A 159 42.33 4.16 -25.44
N SER A 160 41.39 3.51 -26.10
CA SER A 160 41.47 2.07 -26.35
C SER A 160 41.49 1.72 -27.83
N ALA A 161 42.10 0.60 -28.20
CA ALA A 161 42.09 0.05 -29.53
C ALA A 161 40.66 -0.19 -30.04
N GLU A 162 39.80 -0.72 -29.14
CA GLU A 162 38.39 -0.97 -29.44
C GLU A 162 37.61 0.33 -29.64
N GLY A 163 37.91 1.35 -28.84
CA GLY A 163 37.33 2.69 -28.94
C GLY A 163 37.71 3.37 -30.26
N LEU A 164 38.96 3.21 -30.72
CA LEU A 164 39.38 3.67 -32.06
C LEU A 164 38.61 2.95 -33.16
N ARG A 165 38.45 1.63 -33.09
CA ARG A 165 37.73 0.82 -34.06
C ARG A 165 36.24 1.16 -34.15
N LYS A 166 35.57 1.48 -33.04
CA LYS A 166 34.13 1.72 -32.95
C LYS A 166 33.74 3.20 -32.85
N GLY A 167 34.69 4.09 -32.75
CA GLY A 167 34.48 5.53 -32.54
C GLY A 167 34.02 6.30 -33.77
N LYS A 168 33.92 7.62 -33.63
CA LYS A 168 33.48 8.52 -34.73
C LYS A 168 34.35 8.39 -36.00
N ASP A 169 35.64 8.10 -35.82
CA ASP A 169 36.62 7.98 -36.88
C ASP A 169 36.86 6.51 -37.32
N SER A 170 35.93 5.62 -36.99
CA SER A 170 36.06 4.16 -37.26
C SER A 170 36.39 3.80 -38.72
N LEU A 171 35.94 4.62 -39.66
CA LEU A 171 36.25 4.43 -41.08
C LEU A 171 37.75 4.59 -41.38
N LEU A 172 38.49 5.43 -40.65
CA LEU A 172 39.91 5.65 -40.79
C LEU A 172 40.75 4.47 -40.26
N TYR A 173 40.17 3.70 -39.33
CA TYR A 173 40.85 2.62 -38.62
C TYR A 173 40.40 1.22 -39.03
N LYS A 174 39.58 1.12 -40.06
CA LYS A 174 38.93 -0.11 -40.54
C LYS A 174 39.93 -1.23 -40.87
N ASP A 175 41.03 -0.87 -41.52
CA ASP A 175 42.00 -1.83 -42.09
C ASP A 175 43.17 -2.15 -41.14
N TYR A 176 43.21 -1.55 -39.93
CA TYR A 176 44.28 -1.76 -38.96
C TYR A 176 43.99 -2.98 -38.07
N SER A 177 45.03 -3.76 -37.73
CA SER A 177 44.92 -4.81 -36.72
C SER A 177 44.73 -4.22 -35.31
N MET A 178 44.22 -5.04 -34.34
CA MET A 178 44.06 -4.61 -32.98
C MET A 178 45.40 -4.18 -32.32
N GLU A 179 46.52 -4.83 -32.68
CA GLU A 179 47.86 -4.48 -32.20
C GLU A 179 48.30 -3.11 -32.74
N GLN A 180 48.02 -2.84 -34.03
CA GLN A 180 48.31 -1.52 -34.61
C GLN A 180 47.46 -0.43 -33.94
N LEU A 181 46.16 -0.71 -33.70
CA LEU A 181 45.28 0.22 -32.99
C LEU A 181 45.70 0.45 -31.52
N ASP A 182 46.17 -0.58 -30.83
CA ASP A 182 46.74 -0.44 -29.49
C ASP A 182 47.99 0.43 -29.48
N SER A 183 48.88 0.25 -30.45
CA SER A 183 50.05 1.09 -30.64
C SER A 183 49.69 2.55 -30.94
N MET A 184 48.64 2.78 -31.70
CA MET A 184 48.10 4.12 -31.97
C MET A 184 47.48 4.74 -30.72
N ALA A 185 46.71 3.95 -29.96
CA ALA A 185 46.13 4.38 -28.67
C ALA A 185 47.22 4.80 -27.68
N ARG A 186 48.26 3.97 -27.57
CA ARG A 186 49.47 4.29 -26.77
C ARG A 186 50.04 5.62 -27.19
N LYS A 187 50.41 5.77 -28.48
CA LYS A 187 51.00 7.02 -28.97
C LYS A 187 50.15 8.22 -28.65
N ARG A 188 48.81 8.12 -28.86
CA ARG A 188 47.87 9.21 -28.64
C ARG A 188 47.85 9.65 -27.15
N VAL A 189 47.93 8.69 -26.21
CA VAL A 189 47.95 9.01 -24.77
C VAL A 189 49.30 9.67 -24.39
N TYR A 190 50.44 9.25 -24.98
CA TYR A 190 51.72 9.94 -24.80
C TYR A 190 51.67 11.36 -25.36
N ASP A 191 51.12 11.57 -26.56
CA ASP A 191 50.97 12.93 -27.13
C ASP A 191 50.06 13.82 -26.29
N LEU A 192 49.01 13.24 -25.62
CA LEU A 192 48.15 13.96 -24.70
C LEU A 192 48.86 14.30 -23.37
N ARG A 193 49.75 13.42 -22.89
CA ARG A 193 50.59 13.70 -21.73
C ARG A 193 51.53 14.87 -22.00
N GLU A 194 52.19 14.92 -23.16
CA GLU A 194 53.06 16.06 -23.54
C GLU A 194 52.27 17.38 -23.61
N LYS A 195 51.02 17.35 -24.05
CA LYS A 195 50.17 18.54 -24.04
C LYS A 195 49.88 19.03 -22.61
N ILE A 196 49.62 18.09 -21.69
CA ILE A 196 49.42 18.41 -20.29
C ILE A 196 50.69 19.02 -19.70
N ASP A 197 51.86 18.43 -19.99
CA ASP A 197 53.16 18.96 -19.54
C ASP A 197 53.46 20.35 -20.12
N SER A 198 52.82 20.69 -21.26
CA SER A 198 52.89 22.01 -21.89
C SER A 198 51.82 22.98 -21.40
N GLY A 199 51.03 22.63 -20.41
CA GLY A 199 50.05 23.48 -19.74
C GLY A 199 48.57 23.29 -20.20
N ALA A 200 48.24 22.25 -20.94
CA ALA A 200 46.86 21.96 -21.25
C ALA A 200 46.15 21.36 -20.03
N GLU A 201 44.90 21.79 -19.79
CA GLU A 201 44.06 21.32 -18.71
C GLU A 201 43.61 19.87 -18.93
N PHE A 202 43.85 19.00 -17.93
CA PHE A 202 43.52 17.58 -17.98
C PHE A 202 42.02 17.34 -18.29
N GLY A 203 41.15 18.07 -17.62
CA GLY A 203 39.69 17.91 -17.77
C GLY A 203 39.20 18.20 -19.17
N ASN A 204 39.76 19.24 -19.83
CA ASN A 204 39.42 19.56 -21.21
C ASN A 204 39.86 18.46 -22.18
N LEU A 205 41.06 17.92 -22.00
CA LEU A 205 41.54 16.81 -22.82
C LEU A 205 40.75 15.52 -22.56
N ALA A 206 40.34 15.27 -21.34
CA ALA A 206 39.48 14.13 -21.02
C ALA A 206 38.10 14.27 -21.67
N TYR A 207 37.53 15.47 -21.67
CA TYR A 207 36.27 15.77 -22.35
C TYR A 207 36.35 15.54 -23.87
N ASP A 208 37.41 16.02 -24.49
CA ASP A 208 37.57 15.98 -25.94
C ASP A 208 38.00 14.59 -26.46
N PHE A 209 38.83 13.87 -25.72
CA PHE A 209 39.53 12.70 -26.22
C PHE A 209 39.26 11.38 -25.50
N SER A 210 38.75 11.43 -24.25
CA SER A 210 38.49 10.18 -23.50
C SER A 210 37.40 9.33 -24.15
N MET A 211 37.68 8.03 -24.27
CA MET A 211 36.74 7.05 -24.79
C MET A 211 35.81 6.48 -23.74
N HIS A 212 36.05 6.72 -22.46
CA HIS A 212 35.08 6.47 -21.39
C HIS A 212 34.08 7.63 -21.33
N ARG A 213 32.97 7.49 -22.05
CA ARG A 213 32.01 8.57 -22.30
C ARG A 213 31.38 9.17 -21.05
N GLU A 214 31.18 8.36 -19.99
CA GLU A 214 30.53 8.83 -18.76
C GLU A 214 31.42 9.80 -18.00
N SER A 215 32.68 9.44 -17.75
CA SER A 215 33.62 10.35 -17.11
C SER A 215 34.09 11.47 -18.05
N GLY A 216 34.29 11.18 -19.34
CA GLY A 216 34.69 12.19 -20.33
C GLY A 216 33.75 13.39 -20.34
N LYS A 217 32.42 13.20 -20.36
CA LYS A 217 31.43 14.29 -20.26
C LYS A 217 31.51 15.11 -18.97
N LYS A 218 32.14 14.55 -17.93
CA LYS A 218 32.37 15.19 -16.63
C LYS A 218 33.84 15.60 -16.47
N MET A 219 34.54 15.94 -17.55
CA MET A 219 35.93 16.31 -17.55
C MET A 219 36.86 15.22 -16.97
N GLY A 220 36.53 13.96 -17.19
CA GLY A 220 37.26 12.80 -16.69
C GLY A 220 36.87 12.35 -15.28
N GLU A 221 36.05 13.10 -14.55
CA GLU A 221 35.74 12.89 -13.13
C GLU A 221 35.10 11.52 -12.87
N LEU A 222 35.66 10.77 -11.91
CA LEU A 222 35.18 9.48 -11.44
C LEU A 222 34.46 9.56 -10.07
N GLY A 223 34.69 10.65 -9.33
CA GLY A 223 34.32 10.77 -7.92
C GLY A 223 35.24 9.95 -7.02
N TYR A 224 34.87 9.76 -5.75
CA TYR A 224 35.54 8.86 -4.84
C TYR A 224 35.22 7.40 -5.15
N PHE A 225 36.28 6.57 -5.12
CA PHE A 225 36.12 5.12 -5.28
C PHE A 225 37.08 4.38 -4.34
N PHE A 226 36.72 3.17 -4.00
CA PHE A 226 37.48 2.25 -3.16
C PHE A 226 38.27 1.28 -4.02
N ARG A 227 39.22 0.55 -3.42
CA ARG A 227 39.87 -0.59 -4.07
C ARG A 227 38.81 -1.65 -4.46
N TYR A 228 39.05 -2.31 -5.57
CA TYR A 228 38.16 -3.29 -6.22
C TYR A 228 36.95 -2.67 -6.93
N THR A 229 36.96 -1.37 -7.18
CA THR A 229 35.96 -0.68 -8.00
C THR A 229 36.29 -0.75 -9.49
N TYR A 230 37.57 -0.62 -9.81
CA TYR A 230 38.11 -0.67 -11.17
C TYR A 230 39.08 -1.84 -11.32
N ASN A 231 39.69 -1.98 -12.53
CA ASN A 231 40.73 -2.99 -12.73
C ASN A 231 41.99 -2.65 -11.92
N LYS A 232 42.73 -3.72 -11.56
CA LYS A 232 43.88 -3.63 -10.65
C LYS A 232 44.96 -2.65 -11.13
N GLU A 233 45.24 -2.68 -12.44
CA GLU A 233 46.30 -1.84 -13.06
C GLU A 233 45.95 -0.36 -12.94
N PHE A 234 44.69 0.01 -13.07
CA PHE A 234 44.22 1.38 -12.88
C PHE A 234 44.28 1.80 -11.42
N GLU A 235 43.79 0.94 -10.52
CA GLU A 235 43.82 1.24 -9.07
C GLU A 235 45.23 1.32 -8.50
N ASP A 236 46.12 0.43 -8.93
CA ASP A 236 47.50 0.46 -8.48
C ASP A 236 48.18 1.83 -8.77
N VAL A 237 47.86 2.43 -9.92
CA VAL A 237 48.35 3.77 -10.26
C VAL A 237 47.62 4.85 -9.47
N ALA A 238 46.26 4.82 -9.47
CA ALA A 238 45.47 5.86 -8.83
C ALA A 238 45.72 5.97 -7.33
N PHE A 239 45.87 4.84 -6.62
CA PHE A 239 46.11 4.80 -5.19
C PHE A 239 47.58 5.05 -4.79
N SER A 240 48.53 4.98 -5.73
CA SER A 240 49.96 5.27 -5.46
C SER A 240 50.36 6.68 -5.83
N LEU A 241 49.53 7.39 -6.60
CA LEU A 241 49.88 8.72 -7.10
C LEU A 241 49.57 9.80 -6.04
N PRO A 242 50.48 10.74 -5.78
CA PRO A 242 50.18 11.87 -4.90
C PRO A 242 49.03 12.73 -5.39
N VAL A 243 48.32 13.36 -4.45
CA VAL A 243 47.24 14.30 -4.74
C VAL A 243 47.77 15.48 -5.57
N GLY A 244 47.08 15.81 -6.64
CA GLY A 244 47.44 16.86 -7.60
C GLY A 244 48.38 16.40 -8.69
N GLU A 245 48.87 15.16 -8.68
CA GLU A 245 49.74 14.62 -9.71
C GLU A 245 48.98 13.89 -10.80
N ILE A 246 49.57 13.86 -12.00
CA ILE A 246 49.06 13.16 -13.17
C ILE A 246 50.04 12.04 -13.54
N SER A 247 49.47 10.84 -13.69
CA SER A 247 50.25 9.64 -13.99
C SER A 247 51.04 9.73 -15.29
N GLN A 248 52.10 8.93 -15.43
CA GLN A 248 52.62 8.57 -16.74
C GLN A 248 51.60 7.71 -17.46
N PRO A 249 51.60 7.68 -18.83
CA PRO A 249 50.75 6.78 -19.57
C PRO A 249 50.97 5.31 -19.18
N PHE A 250 49.87 4.61 -18.81
CA PHE A 250 49.89 3.20 -18.44
C PHE A 250 48.80 2.44 -19.12
N LYS A 251 48.90 1.10 -19.15
CA LYS A 251 47.93 0.22 -19.78
C LYS A 251 47.12 -0.55 -18.77
N SER A 252 45.84 -0.67 -19.02
CA SER A 252 44.92 -1.56 -18.31
C SER A 252 44.14 -2.40 -19.34
N PRO A 253 43.26 -3.34 -18.92
CA PRO A 253 42.33 -4.03 -19.80
C PRO A 253 41.41 -3.10 -20.63
N ASP A 254 41.08 -1.91 -20.11
CA ASP A 254 40.20 -0.93 -20.73
C ASP A 254 40.93 -0.06 -21.78
N GLY A 255 42.25 -0.05 -21.79
CA GLY A 255 43.04 0.71 -22.74
C GLY A 255 44.26 1.39 -22.12
N TRP A 256 44.75 2.45 -22.80
CA TRP A 256 45.84 3.31 -22.32
C TRP A 256 45.24 4.49 -21.56
N HIS A 257 45.76 4.76 -20.38
CA HIS A 257 45.24 5.74 -19.43
C HIS A 257 46.22 6.84 -19.07
N LEU A 258 45.64 7.99 -18.71
CA LEU A 258 46.20 8.98 -17.78
C LEU A 258 45.20 9.14 -16.63
N VAL A 259 45.72 9.28 -15.44
CA VAL A 259 44.97 9.54 -14.20
C VAL A 259 45.51 10.78 -13.50
N GLU A 260 44.63 11.64 -13.04
CA GLU A 260 44.89 12.76 -12.14
C GLU A 260 44.22 12.46 -10.80
N VAL A 261 44.98 12.43 -9.72
CA VAL A 261 44.43 12.28 -8.36
C VAL A 261 44.07 13.64 -7.83
N ILE A 262 42.78 13.83 -7.49
CA ILE A 262 42.26 15.08 -6.98
C ILE A 262 42.28 15.10 -5.46
N ASP A 263 42.00 13.96 -4.82
CA ASP A 263 41.96 13.82 -3.39
C ASP A 263 42.23 12.37 -3.00
N HIS A 264 42.79 12.15 -1.79
CA HIS A 264 43.12 10.83 -1.26
C HIS A 264 42.79 10.81 0.23
N ILE A 265 41.91 9.93 0.62
CA ILE A 265 41.52 9.69 2.00
C ILE A 265 42.12 8.35 2.42
N ASP A 266 43.13 8.39 3.26
CA ASP A 266 43.75 7.19 3.82
C ASP A 266 42.72 6.41 4.66
N SER A 267 42.85 5.09 4.69
CA SER A 267 42.06 4.28 5.64
C SER A 267 42.44 4.66 7.07
N GLY A 268 41.44 4.77 7.92
CA GLY A 268 41.69 5.16 9.31
C GLY A 268 40.47 5.00 10.18
N LEU A 269 40.68 5.03 11.48
CA LEU A 269 39.62 5.10 12.46
C LEU A 269 38.88 6.44 12.30
N ALA A 270 37.56 6.40 12.11
CA ALA A 270 36.75 7.61 12.02
C ALA A 270 36.83 8.40 13.33
N ASP A 271 36.95 9.72 13.27
CA ASP A 271 36.88 10.55 14.47
C ASP A 271 35.57 10.32 15.22
N LEU A 272 35.62 10.33 16.56
CA LEU A 272 34.43 10.13 17.41
C LEU A 272 33.50 11.36 17.36
N THR A 273 32.90 11.57 16.22
CA THR A 273 31.83 12.57 16.04
C THR A 273 30.55 12.13 16.78
N PRO A 274 29.57 13.03 17.03
CA PRO A 274 28.29 12.65 17.60
C PRO A 274 27.60 11.51 16.81
N GLN A 275 27.79 11.47 15.50
CA GLN A 275 27.22 10.44 14.63
C GLN A 275 27.89 9.07 14.83
N ILE A 276 29.23 9.04 14.90
CA ILE A 276 30.00 7.82 15.18
C ILE A 276 29.74 7.33 16.61
N TYR A 277 29.60 8.25 17.57
CA TYR A 277 29.21 7.91 18.93
C TYR A 277 27.86 7.21 18.98
N GLU A 278 26.85 7.71 18.28
CA GLU A 278 25.53 7.07 18.21
C GLU A 278 25.56 5.73 17.48
N GLU A 279 26.44 5.56 16.49
CA GLU A 279 26.65 4.27 15.85
C GLU A 279 27.30 3.27 16.81
N ALA A 280 28.35 3.69 17.53
CA ALA A 280 29.00 2.87 18.56
C ALA A 280 28.02 2.47 19.67
N ARG A 281 27.20 3.42 20.13
CA ARG A 281 26.16 3.17 21.13
C ARG A 281 25.14 2.12 20.65
N LYS A 282 24.66 2.24 19.43
CA LYS A 282 23.71 1.27 18.87
C LYS A 282 24.29 -0.14 18.77
N ARG A 283 25.55 -0.26 18.33
CA ARG A 283 26.24 -1.54 18.25
C ARG A 283 26.49 -2.14 19.63
N TYR A 284 27.01 -1.36 20.55
CA TYR A 284 27.23 -1.74 21.94
C TYR A 284 25.95 -2.27 22.60
N LEU A 285 24.84 -1.52 22.45
CA LEU A 285 23.54 -1.94 22.95
C LEU A 285 23.08 -3.26 22.28
N SER A 286 23.22 -3.39 20.97
CA SER A 286 22.79 -4.58 20.24
C SER A 286 23.55 -5.85 20.66
N GLU A 287 24.86 -5.76 20.84
CA GLU A 287 25.70 -6.89 21.23
C GLU A 287 25.46 -7.30 22.68
N ASN A 288 25.41 -6.35 23.60
CA ASN A 288 25.14 -6.63 25.01
C ASN A 288 23.72 -7.14 25.24
N ALA A 289 22.74 -6.53 24.55
CA ALA A 289 21.34 -6.97 24.63
C ALA A 289 21.17 -8.42 24.19
N ARG A 290 21.89 -8.84 23.14
CA ARG A 290 21.86 -10.23 22.69
C ARG A 290 22.36 -11.21 23.74
N SER A 291 23.47 -10.90 24.39
CA SER A 291 24.01 -11.76 25.47
C SER A 291 23.06 -11.83 26.66
N ILE A 292 22.63 -10.67 27.17
CA ILE A 292 21.71 -10.60 28.32
C ILE A 292 20.38 -11.30 28.03
N TYR A 293 19.82 -11.11 26.83
CA TYR A 293 18.61 -11.78 26.42
C TYR A 293 18.78 -13.30 26.38
N THR A 294 19.88 -13.80 25.82
CA THR A 294 20.17 -15.23 25.75
C THR A 294 20.30 -15.82 27.15
N ASP A 295 21.11 -15.19 28.02
CA ASP A 295 21.32 -15.66 29.39
C ASP A 295 20.01 -15.64 30.21
N LEU A 296 19.18 -14.60 30.02
CA LEU A 296 17.85 -14.50 30.63
C LEU A 296 16.95 -15.65 30.16
N MET A 297 16.88 -15.89 28.85
CA MET A 297 16.04 -16.94 28.29
C MET A 297 16.48 -18.34 28.74
N ASP A 298 17.78 -18.63 28.72
CA ASP A 298 18.34 -19.89 29.20
C ASP A 298 17.99 -20.12 30.66
N SER A 299 18.17 -19.09 31.50
CA SER A 299 17.81 -19.14 32.93
C SER A 299 16.33 -19.41 33.15
N LEU A 300 15.46 -18.69 32.41
CA LEU A 300 14.01 -18.84 32.51
C LEU A 300 13.53 -20.20 32.02
N LEU A 301 14.08 -20.71 30.93
CA LEU A 301 13.74 -22.03 30.39
C LEU A 301 14.18 -23.16 31.33
N LEU A 302 15.39 -23.06 31.91
CA LEU A 302 15.87 -24.01 32.92
C LEU A 302 14.97 -24.06 34.16
N ALA A 303 14.40 -22.94 34.54
CA ALA A 303 13.48 -22.83 35.68
C ALA A 303 12.04 -23.22 35.33
N SER A 304 11.75 -23.55 34.09
CA SER A 304 10.40 -23.81 33.60
C SER A 304 10.14 -25.27 33.31
N THR A 305 8.89 -25.67 33.38
CA THR A 305 8.40 -27.00 32.99
C THR A 305 7.58 -26.90 31.73
N ILE A 306 8.00 -27.60 30.67
CA ILE A 306 7.23 -27.69 29.43
C ILE A 306 6.82 -29.17 29.26
N LYS A 307 5.51 -29.40 29.25
CA LYS A 307 4.92 -30.73 29.03
C LYS A 307 4.42 -30.83 27.61
N PHE A 308 4.77 -31.86 26.87
CA PHE A 308 4.32 -32.09 25.50
C PHE A 308 3.27 -33.22 25.45
N ASN A 309 2.33 -33.11 24.53
CA ASN A 309 1.35 -34.14 24.23
C ASN A 309 1.87 -35.06 23.14
N ASP A 310 2.83 -35.92 23.48
CA ASP A 310 3.53 -36.77 22.51
C ASP A 310 2.59 -37.72 21.77
N GLU A 311 1.51 -38.20 22.43
CA GLU A 311 0.50 -39.03 21.79
C GLU A 311 -0.20 -38.31 20.65
N ALA A 312 -0.63 -37.06 20.86
CA ALA A 312 -1.28 -36.26 19.83
C ALA A 312 -0.29 -35.74 18.78
N LEU A 313 0.94 -35.40 19.18
CA LEU A 313 1.99 -34.89 18.29
C LEU A 313 2.58 -35.97 17.37
N SER A 314 2.57 -37.24 17.79
CA SER A 314 3.04 -38.36 16.99
C SER A 314 1.97 -38.97 16.08
N GLY A 315 0.70 -38.54 16.25
CA GLY A 315 -0.43 -39.04 15.48
C GLY A 315 -0.59 -38.33 14.12
N ASN A 316 -1.69 -38.64 13.44
CA ASN A 316 -2.07 -37.88 12.24
C ASN A 316 -2.58 -36.47 12.64
N ILE A 317 -1.73 -35.49 12.52
CA ILE A 317 -1.95 -34.12 12.96
C ILE A 317 -3.25 -33.52 12.36
N HIS A 318 -3.63 -33.90 11.13
CA HIS A 318 -4.83 -33.40 10.47
C HIS A 318 -6.15 -33.97 11.04
N THR A 319 -6.08 -35.00 11.85
CA THR A 319 -7.26 -35.57 12.51
C THR A 319 -7.41 -35.11 13.95
N VAL A 320 -6.40 -34.44 14.50
CA VAL A 320 -6.42 -33.92 15.87
C VAL A 320 -7.28 -32.67 15.93
N PRO A 321 -8.25 -32.58 16.87
CA PRO A 321 -9.03 -31.36 17.01
C PRO A 321 -8.16 -30.13 17.33
N ASP A 322 -8.45 -29.01 16.73
CA ASP A 322 -7.75 -27.72 16.91
C ASP A 322 -7.60 -27.29 18.37
N THR A 323 -8.54 -27.69 19.23
CA THR A 323 -8.56 -27.36 20.66
C THR A 323 -7.69 -28.29 21.50
N THR A 324 -7.15 -29.37 20.92
CA THR A 324 -6.27 -30.28 21.64
C THR A 324 -4.99 -29.56 22.05
N TRP A 325 -4.53 -29.78 23.27
CA TRP A 325 -3.27 -29.22 23.73
C TRP A 325 -2.07 -29.93 23.07
N ALA A 326 -1.08 -29.14 22.68
CA ALA A 326 0.19 -29.59 22.13
C ALA A 326 1.34 -29.45 23.14
N ALA A 327 1.36 -28.34 23.88
CA ALA A 327 2.28 -28.11 24.99
C ALA A 327 1.61 -27.34 26.12
N VAL A 328 2.05 -27.59 27.37
CA VAL A 328 1.65 -26.83 28.57
C VAL A 328 2.90 -26.31 29.26
N ILE A 329 2.91 -25.01 29.55
CA ILE A 329 4.05 -24.30 30.10
C ILE A 329 3.74 -23.91 31.54
N ASN A 330 4.54 -24.44 32.48
CA ASN A 330 4.44 -24.18 33.93
C ASN A 330 3.04 -24.45 34.52
N ASP A 331 2.25 -25.35 33.93
CA ASP A 331 0.85 -25.60 34.26
C ASP A 331 -0.07 -24.35 34.20
N ILE A 332 0.35 -23.31 33.50
CA ILE A 332 -0.36 -22.02 33.37
C ILE A 332 -0.86 -21.81 31.93
N ASP A 333 0.05 -21.84 30.97
CA ASP A 333 -0.27 -21.54 29.57
C ASP A 333 -0.32 -22.82 28.72
N THR A 334 -1.22 -22.83 27.75
CA THR A 334 -1.43 -23.97 26.85
C THR A 334 -1.28 -23.54 25.40
N ILE A 335 -0.41 -24.22 24.66
CA ILE A 335 -0.34 -24.14 23.20
C ILE A 335 -1.22 -25.25 22.64
N THR A 336 -2.16 -24.90 21.77
CA THR A 336 -3.08 -25.85 21.12
C THR A 336 -2.68 -26.14 19.68
N PHE A 337 -3.20 -27.25 19.12
CA PHE A 337 -2.94 -27.69 17.74
C PHE A 337 -3.30 -26.63 16.69
N HIS A 338 -4.32 -25.82 16.94
CA HIS A 338 -4.68 -24.69 16.08
C HIS A 338 -3.50 -23.76 15.75
N ARG A 339 -2.52 -23.67 16.63
CA ARG A 339 -1.37 -22.75 16.50
C ARG A 339 -0.18 -23.35 15.75
N LEU A 340 -0.14 -24.67 15.58
CA LEU A 340 1.03 -25.36 15.02
C LEU A 340 1.37 -24.94 13.59
N PRO A 341 0.40 -24.75 12.66
CA PRO A 341 0.71 -24.31 11.31
C PRO A 341 1.39 -22.95 11.27
N ASP A 342 0.89 -21.99 12.06
CA ASP A 342 1.45 -20.65 12.16
C ASP A 342 2.88 -20.69 12.73
N TYR A 343 3.10 -21.49 13.77
CA TYR A 343 4.39 -21.63 14.43
C TYR A 343 5.41 -22.28 13.52
N LEU A 344 5.01 -23.31 12.76
CA LEU A 344 5.89 -23.95 11.82
C LEU A 344 6.31 -23.01 10.69
N HIS A 345 5.37 -22.28 10.13
CA HIS A 345 5.67 -21.31 9.06
C HIS A 345 6.72 -20.27 9.51
N GLN A 346 6.67 -19.84 10.76
CA GLN A 346 7.63 -18.90 11.34
C GLN A 346 8.97 -19.55 11.72
N TYR A 347 8.96 -20.83 12.13
CA TYR A 347 10.15 -21.57 12.54
C TYR A 347 10.95 -22.09 11.34
N LYS A 348 10.27 -22.62 10.33
CA LYS A 348 10.91 -23.18 9.13
C LYS A 348 10.00 -23.00 7.90
N GLN A 349 10.30 -22.01 7.09
CA GLN A 349 9.52 -21.75 5.87
C GLN A 349 9.61 -22.90 4.86
N GLY A 350 8.48 -23.19 4.20
CA GLY A 350 8.39 -24.20 3.13
C GLY A 350 8.32 -25.65 3.60
N VAL A 351 8.20 -25.91 4.90
CA VAL A 351 8.04 -27.26 5.47
C VAL A 351 6.59 -27.45 5.93
N GLY A 352 5.94 -28.55 5.53
CA GLY A 352 4.62 -28.92 6.02
C GLY A 352 4.71 -29.69 7.35
N LEU A 353 3.63 -29.63 8.15
CA LEU A 353 3.56 -30.35 9.44
C LEU A 353 3.80 -31.85 9.29
N ASP A 354 3.40 -32.47 8.18
CA ASP A 354 3.60 -33.90 7.89
C ASP A 354 5.07 -34.29 7.69
N SER A 355 5.97 -33.32 7.52
CA SER A 355 7.39 -33.51 7.22
C SER A 355 8.27 -33.31 8.45
N ILE A 356 7.68 -33.18 9.64
CA ILE A 356 8.39 -32.87 10.88
C ILE A 356 8.35 -34.10 11.79
N ASP A 357 9.51 -34.47 12.32
CA ASP A 357 9.59 -35.49 13.38
C ASP A 357 9.21 -34.89 14.75
N LEU A 358 8.99 -35.77 15.73
CA LEU A 358 8.60 -35.36 17.08
C LEU A 358 9.65 -34.47 17.76
N GLY A 359 10.95 -34.72 17.51
CA GLY A 359 12.03 -33.90 18.07
C GLY A 359 11.97 -32.47 17.58
N LEU A 360 11.85 -32.28 16.27
CA LEU A 360 11.71 -30.94 15.67
C LEU A 360 10.41 -30.24 16.13
N MET A 361 9.33 -31.01 16.39
CA MET A 361 8.10 -30.50 16.96
C MET A 361 8.31 -29.95 18.38
N HIS A 362 9.05 -30.70 19.22
CA HIS A 362 9.43 -30.22 20.55
C HIS A 362 10.29 -28.97 20.50
N ASP A 363 11.29 -28.91 19.60
CA ASP A 363 12.15 -27.74 19.44
C ASP A 363 11.33 -26.52 19.06
N MET A 364 10.42 -26.67 18.10
CA MET A 364 9.51 -25.58 17.67
C MET A 364 8.61 -25.13 18.82
N LEU A 365 8.03 -26.05 19.57
CA LEU A 365 7.16 -25.72 20.70
C LEU A 365 7.95 -25.09 21.84
N THR A 366 9.16 -25.55 22.12
CA THR A 366 10.07 -24.95 23.11
C THR A 366 10.44 -23.54 22.71
N TYR A 367 10.79 -23.32 21.44
CA TYR A 367 11.06 -21.98 20.93
C TYR A 367 9.85 -21.03 21.13
N ARG A 368 8.63 -21.53 20.98
CA ARG A 368 7.42 -20.75 21.24
C ARG A 368 7.09 -20.59 22.72
N ALA A 369 7.46 -21.54 23.54
CA ALA A 369 7.28 -21.45 24.99
C ALA A 369 8.08 -20.31 25.61
N VAL A 370 9.20 -19.90 25.00
CA VAL A 370 10.01 -18.75 25.45
C VAL A 370 9.16 -17.50 25.65
N GLU A 371 8.25 -17.19 24.72
CA GLU A 371 7.38 -16.02 24.81
C GLU A 371 6.47 -16.09 26.05
N TYR A 372 5.90 -17.25 26.35
CA TYR A 372 5.04 -17.45 27.52
C TYR A 372 5.83 -17.42 28.83
N VAL A 373 7.00 -18.05 28.84
CA VAL A 373 7.88 -18.04 30.01
C VAL A 373 8.33 -16.63 30.37
N LEU A 374 8.68 -15.81 29.38
CA LEU A 374 9.05 -14.42 29.59
C LEU A 374 7.86 -13.60 30.14
N MET A 375 6.65 -13.79 29.58
CA MET A 375 5.45 -13.12 30.08
C MET A 375 5.15 -13.51 31.53
N GLN A 376 5.21 -14.83 31.85
CA GLN A 376 5.01 -15.32 33.21
C GLN A 376 6.06 -14.76 34.19
N ALA A 377 7.31 -14.64 33.77
CA ALA A 377 8.36 -14.00 34.55
C ALA A 377 8.05 -12.52 34.81
N GLY A 378 7.66 -11.78 33.77
CA GLY A 378 7.22 -10.40 33.90
C GLY A 378 6.02 -10.22 34.83
N ASP A 379 5.04 -11.12 34.75
CA ASP A 379 3.88 -11.13 35.64
C ASP A 379 4.28 -11.34 37.11
N LYS A 380 5.21 -12.27 37.38
CA LYS A 380 5.75 -12.53 38.74
C LYS A 380 6.54 -11.34 39.28
N MET A 381 7.21 -10.57 38.41
CA MET A 381 7.94 -9.36 38.77
C MET A 381 7.04 -8.14 38.94
N GLY A 382 5.75 -8.25 38.63
CA GLY A 382 4.75 -7.18 38.79
C GLY A 382 4.58 -6.27 37.56
N PHE A 383 5.29 -6.51 36.46
CA PHE A 383 5.20 -5.66 35.26
C PHE A 383 3.80 -5.63 34.63
N LYS A 384 2.98 -6.69 34.81
CA LYS A 384 1.58 -6.68 34.33
C LYS A 384 0.72 -5.58 34.93
N ASP A 385 1.09 -5.08 36.11
CA ASP A 385 0.36 -4.07 36.87
C ASP A 385 1.01 -2.68 36.71
N ASP A 386 2.07 -2.56 35.90
CA ASP A 386 2.66 -1.28 35.54
C ASP A 386 1.62 -0.39 34.84
N PRO A 387 1.54 0.93 35.19
CA PRO A 387 0.57 1.85 34.62
C PRO A 387 0.57 1.90 33.08
N GLU A 388 1.75 1.79 32.43
CA GLU A 388 1.87 1.79 30.98
C GLU A 388 1.29 0.50 30.40
N VAL A 389 1.61 -0.65 30.97
CA VAL A 389 1.08 -1.96 30.54
C VAL A 389 -0.42 -2.04 30.73
N VAL A 390 -0.93 -1.58 31.88
CA VAL A 390 -2.37 -1.53 32.16
C VAL A 390 -3.10 -0.64 31.15
N LYS A 391 -2.56 0.56 30.88
CA LYS A 391 -3.12 1.51 29.91
C LYS A 391 -3.18 0.92 28.51
N GLU A 392 -2.08 0.33 28.04
CA GLU A 392 -2.04 -0.20 26.68
C GLU A 392 -2.91 -1.46 26.54
N ARG A 393 -2.89 -2.35 27.53
CA ARG A 393 -3.81 -3.50 27.58
C ARG A 393 -5.26 -3.06 27.48
N HIS A 394 -5.64 -2.01 28.22
CA HIS A 394 -6.99 -1.48 28.18
C HIS A 394 -7.32 -0.87 26.82
N SER A 395 -6.40 -0.11 26.25
CA SER A 395 -6.53 0.50 24.91
C SER A 395 -6.77 -0.56 23.83
N ILE A 396 -5.92 -1.60 23.78
CA ILE A 396 -6.06 -2.69 22.83
C ILE A 396 -7.36 -3.47 23.05
N TYR A 397 -7.69 -3.80 24.30
CA TYR A 397 -8.93 -4.49 24.63
C TYR A 397 -10.16 -3.71 24.16
N HIS A 398 -10.20 -2.42 24.45
CA HIS A 398 -11.29 -1.53 24.08
C HIS A 398 -11.47 -1.43 22.56
N LYS A 399 -10.38 -1.36 21.81
CA LYS A 399 -10.41 -1.39 20.34
C LYS A 399 -11.15 -2.63 19.81
N TYR A 400 -10.83 -3.82 20.33
CA TYR A 400 -11.49 -5.06 19.90
C TYR A 400 -12.92 -5.17 20.42
N ALA A 401 -13.21 -4.65 21.62
CA ALA A 401 -14.56 -4.57 22.15
C ALA A 401 -15.45 -3.68 21.28
N GLN A 402 -14.94 -2.55 20.77
CA GLN A 402 -15.67 -1.72 19.79
C GLN A 402 -15.96 -2.50 18.50
N ILE A 403 -14.99 -3.30 18.01
CA ILE A 403 -15.21 -4.16 16.84
C ILE A 403 -16.32 -5.18 17.12
N PHE A 404 -16.34 -5.77 18.32
CA PHE A 404 -17.39 -6.69 18.74
C PHE A 404 -18.76 -6.03 18.75
N VAL A 405 -18.88 -4.85 19.35
CA VAL A 405 -20.12 -4.07 19.37
C VAL A 405 -20.59 -3.74 17.96
N LYS A 406 -19.68 -3.27 17.08
CA LYS A 406 -19.96 -2.97 15.68
C LYS A 406 -20.32 -4.23 14.86
N LYS A 407 -19.84 -5.42 15.25
CA LYS A 407 -20.20 -6.68 14.59
C LYS A 407 -21.70 -6.97 14.69
N LYS A 408 -22.36 -6.53 15.77
CA LYS A 408 -23.82 -6.65 15.95
C LYS A 408 -24.64 -5.84 14.94
N SER A 409 -24.01 -4.85 14.28
CA SER A 409 -24.64 -4.08 13.19
C SER A 409 -24.59 -4.78 11.83
N ARG A 410 -24.04 -6.00 11.75
CA ARG A 410 -23.84 -6.73 10.50
C ARG A 410 -24.70 -8.00 10.48
N ASP A 411 -25.51 -8.13 9.44
CA ASP A 411 -26.16 -9.39 9.09
C ASP A 411 -25.29 -10.11 8.04
N LEU A 412 -24.35 -10.95 8.51
CA LEU A 412 -23.38 -11.64 7.65
C LEU A 412 -24.01 -12.77 6.83
N ASP A 413 -25.17 -13.28 7.27
CA ASP A 413 -25.86 -14.42 6.66
C ASP A 413 -26.96 -14.00 5.69
N TYR A 414 -27.18 -12.70 5.50
CA TYR A 414 -28.20 -12.21 4.61
C TYR A 414 -28.03 -12.73 3.19
N ARG A 415 -29.09 -13.35 2.70
CA ARG A 415 -29.22 -13.84 1.32
C ARG A 415 -30.50 -13.28 0.73
N PRO A 416 -30.42 -12.38 -0.26
CA PRO A 416 -31.64 -11.84 -0.88
C PRO A 416 -32.43 -12.96 -1.56
N ALA A 417 -33.73 -12.93 -1.39
CA ALA A 417 -34.65 -13.86 -2.06
C ALA A 417 -34.62 -13.59 -3.58
N ASP A 418 -34.87 -14.63 -4.38
CA ASP A 418 -34.92 -14.52 -5.85
C ASP A 418 -35.89 -13.47 -6.33
N SER A 419 -37.07 -13.36 -5.70
CA SER A 419 -38.05 -12.31 -6.02
C SER A 419 -37.52 -10.89 -5.81
N LEU A 420 -36.64 -10.68 -4.82
CA LEU A 420 -36.02 -9.38 -4.58
C LEU A 420 -34.94 -9.10 -5.63
N ILE A 421 -34.18 -10.15 -6.03
CA ILE A 421 -33.18 -10.05 -7.10
C ILE A 421 -33.86 -9.67 -8.42
N GLU A 422 -34.99 -10.32 -8.77
CA GLU A 422 -35.74 -10.00 -9.97
C GLU A 422 -36.32 -8.58 -9.92
N LYS A 423 -36.91 -8.21 -8.79
CA LYS A 423 -37.42 -6.85 -8.57
C LYS A 423 -36.34 -5.80 -8.77
N TYR A 424 -35.18 -5.97 -8.10
CA TYR A 424 -34.05 -5.03 -8.22
C TYR A 424 -33.54 -4.91 -9.65
N TYR A 425 -33.41 -6.05 -10.35
CA TYR A 425 -33.00 -6.08 -11.75
C TYR A 425 -33.95 -5.27 -12.63
N ASN A 426 -35.26 -5.49 -12.49
CA ASN A 426 -36.28 -4.81 -13.29
C ASN A 426 -36.34 -3.29 -13.00
N GLU A 427 -36.23 -2.90 -11.74
CA GLU A 427 -36.23 -1.50 -11.31
C GLU A 427 -34.95 -0.75 -11.68
N ASN A 428 -33.88 -1.47 -11.95
CA ASN A 428 -32.56 -0.89 -12.26
C ASN A 428 -32.02 -1.37 -13.61
N ILE A 429 -32.90 -1.70 -14.56
CA ILE A 429 -32.52 -2.27 -15.87
C ILE A 429 -31.48 -1.40 -16.61
N ASP A 430 -31.55 -0.09 -16.44
CA ASP A 430 -30.63 0.87 -17.06
C ASP A 430 -29.18 0.73 -16.59
N LYS A 431 -28.94 0.13 -15.42
CA LYS A 431 -27.59 -0.18 -14.93
C LYS A 431 -26.92 -1.34 -15.67
N PHE A 432 -27.71 -2.13 -16.41
CA PHE A 432 -27.27 -3.36 -17.05
C PHE A 432 -27.27 -3.28 -18.58
N VAL A 433 -27.28 -2.07 -19.12
CA VAL A 433 -27.25 -1.81 -20.57
C VAL A 433 -25.94 -2.31 -21.18
N ILE A 434 -26.09 -2.94 -22.35
CA ILE A 434 -24.94 -3.34 -23.19
C ILE A 434 -24.52 -2.16 -24.06
N LYS A 435 -23.26 -1.76 -23.98
CA LYS A 435 -22.73 -0.60 -24.71
C LYS A 435 -22.78 -0.76 -26.24
N LYS A 436 -22.61 -1.99 -26.73
CA LYS A 436 -22.66 -2.35 -28.14
C LYS A 436 -23.78 -3.38 -28.37
N PRO A 437 -25.04 -2.94 -28.53
CA PRO A 437 -26.18 -3.84 -28.51
C PRO A 437 -26.53 -4.46 -29.86
N LEU A 438 -26.02 -3.97 -30.98
CA LEU A 438 -26.44 -4.35 -32.33
C LEU A 438 -25.29 -5.05 -33.07
N ASN A 439 -25.48 -6.34 -33.41
CA ASN A 439 -24.58 -7.06 -34.30
C ASN A 439 -25.08 -6.93 -35.74
N VAL A 440 -24.29 -6.31 -36.61
CA VAL A 440 -24.73 -5.94 -37.95
C VAL A 440 -23.66 -6.18 -39.00
N GLN A 441 -24.14 -6.48 -40.20
CA GLN A 441 -23.38 -6.43 -41.44
C GLN A 441 -23.95 -5.34 -42.34
N HIS A 442 -23.14 -4.72 -43.17
CA HIS A 442 -23.63 -3.71 -44.11
C HIS A 442 -22.92 -3.76 -45.46
N ILE A 443 -23.59 -3.21 -46.50
CA ILE A 443 -22.97 -2.90 -47.79
C ILE A 443 -23.25 -1.42 -48.04
N ILE A 444 -22.25 -0.70 -48.45
CA ILE A 444 -22.36 0.72 -48.85
C ILE A 444 -22.28 0.86 -50.36
N VAL A 445 -23.19 1.66 -50.93
CA VAL A 445 -23.26 1.96 -52.37
C VAL A 445 -23.54 3.43 -52.62
N ASP A 446 -23.25 3.94 -53.81
CA ASP A 446 -23.46 5.35 -54.14
C ASP A 446 -24.91 5.64 -54.58
N ASP A 447 -25.66 4.62 -55.02
CA ASP A 447 -27.03 4.76 -55.52
C ASP A 447 -28.02 3.90 -54.72
N SER A 448 -29.17 4.50 -54.38
CA SER A 448 -30.22 3.83 -53.62
C SER A 448 -30.95 2.73 -54.38
N LEU A 449 -31.10 2.85 -55.72
CA LEU A 449 -31.76 1.82 -56.54
C LEU A 449 -30.88 0.57 -56.63
N PHE A 450 -29.56 0.78 -56.74
CA PHE A 450 -28.63 -0.34 -56.68
C PHE A 450 -28.60 -0.98 -55.30
N GLY A 451 -28.72 -0.18 -54.24
CA GLY A 451 -28.93 -0.70 -52.87
C GLY A 451 -30.18 -1.57 -52.74
N GLU A 452 -31.31 -1.15 -53.28
CA GLU A 452 -32.54 -1.99 -53.29
C GLU A 452 -32.33 -3.28 -54.10
N PHE A 453 -31.64 -3.20 -55.26
CA PHE A 453 -31.32 -4.39 -56.01
C PHE A 453 -30.48 -5.39 -55.20
N LEU A 454 -29.45 -4.97 -54.51
CA LEU A 454 -28.64 -5.85 -53.63
C LEU A 454 -29.44 -6.40 -52.47
N ARG A 455 -30.32 -5.60 -51.89
CA ARG A 455 -31.27 -6.04 -50.86
C ARG A 455 -32.16 -7.18 -51.38
N ASP A 456 -32.75 -7.01 -52.54
CA ASP A 456 -33.62 -8.01 -53.17
C ASP A 456 -32.84 -9.30 -53.50
N GLN A 457 -31.57 -9.20 -53.97
CA GLN A 457 -30.70 -10.35 -54.13
C GLN A 457 -30.46 -11.10 -52.80
N ALA A 458 -30.19 -10.38 -51.72
CA ALA A 458 -30.02 -10.98 -50.40
C ALA A 458 -31.32 -11.61 -49.88
N LEU A 459 -32.48 -11.01 -50.14
CA LEU A 459 -33.78 -11.57 -49.78
C LEU A 459 -34.16 -12.78 -50.61
N SER A 460 -33.63 -12.91 -51.84
CA SER A 460 -33.78 -14.09 -52.70
C SER A 460 -32.91 -15.29 -52.30
N GLY A 461 -32.06 -15.12 -51.28
CA GLY A 461 -31.28 -16.21 -50.69
C GLY A 461 -29.76 -16.16 -50.99
N ILE A 462 -29.26 -15.11 -51.65
CA ILE A 462 -27.82 -14.93 -51.82
C ILE A 462 -27.23 -14.47 -50.50
N GLU A 463 -26.12 -15.09 -50.05
CA GLU A 463 -25.49 -14.72 -48.78
C GLU A 463 -25.02 -13.27 -48.82
N PHE A 464 -25.33 -12.52 -47.74
CA PHE A 464 -25.11 -11.10 -47.66
C PHE A 464 -23.62 -10.72 -47.76
N LEU A 465 -22.72 -11.52 -47.16
CA LEU A 465 -21.30 -11.30 -47.22
C LEU A 465 -20.71 -11.66 -48.60
N ASP A 466 -21.38 -12.53 -49.39
CA ASP A 466 -20.97 -12.80 -50.76
C ASP A 466 -21.32 -11.61 -51.67
N LEU A 467 -22.46 -10.96 -51.45
CA LEU A 467 -22.78 -9.68 -52.10
C LEU A 467 -21.78 -8.59 -51.66
N ALA A 468 -21.42 -8.55 -50.40
CA ALA A 468 -20.39 -7.62 -49.90
C ALA A 468 -19.03 -7.87 -50.58
N ARG A 469 -18.62 -9.13 -50.69
CA ARG A 469 -17.36 -9.49 -51.38
C ARG A 469 -17.34 -8.97 -52.81
N GLN A 470 -18.50 -9.02 -53.49
CA GLN A 470 -18.60 -8.58 -54.88
C GLN A 470 -18.72 -7.05 -55.04
N TYR A 471 -19.52 -6.39 -54.18
CA TYR A 471 -20.00 -5.04 -54.43
C TYR A 471 -19.55 -4.00 -53.38
N TYR A 472 -18.99 -4.42 -52.22
CA TYR A 472 -18.51 -3.44 -51.24
C TYR A 472 -17.32 -2.66 -51.81
N PRO A 473 -17.22 -1.34 -51.59
CA PRO A 473 -16.07 -0.57 -52.04
C PRO A 473 -14.73 -1.05 -51.47
N GLY A 474 -13.65 -0.95 -52.25
CA GLY A 474 -12.32 -1.30 -51.80
C GLY A 474 -11.75 -2.58 -52.45
N SER A 475 -10.59 -3.05 -51.98
CA SER A 475 -9.96 -4.28 -52.49
C SER A 475 -10.70 -5.53 -51.99
N GLU A 476 -10.68 -6.60 -52.76
CA GLU A 476 -11.40 -7.83 -52.46
C GLU A 476 -11.04 -8.39 -51.05
N GLU A 477 -9.78 -8.25 -50.64
CA GLU A 477 -9.25 -8.75 -49.37
C GLU A 477 -9.90 -8.10 -48.14
N ILE A 478 -10.33 -6.83 -48.23
CA ILE A 478 -10.88 -6.07 -47.11
C ILE A 478 -12.42 -5.98 -47.11
N ARG A 479 -13.07 -6.27 -48.26
CA ARG A 479 -14.53 -6.05 -48.44
C ARG A 479 -15.40 -6.75 -47.40
N VAL A 480 -15.14 -8.04 -47.15
CA VAL A 480 -15.90 -8.82 -46.18
C VAL A 480 -15.65 -8.33 -44.74
N ALA A 481 -14.42 -8.02 -44.39
CA ALA A 481 -14.04 -7.51 -43.08
C ALA A 481 -14.65 -6.11 -42.82
N ALA A 482 -14.72 -5.27 -43.87
CA ALA A 482 -15.34 -3.95 -43.77
C ALA A 482 -16.88 -4.03 -43.71
N ALA A 483 -17.46 -5.06 -44.30
CA ALA A 483 -18.90 -5.27 -44.30
C ALA A 483 -19.42 -5.89 -42.98
N ASP A 484 -18.59 -6.68 -42.27
CA ASP A 484 -18.96 -7.31 -41.01
C ASP A 484 -18.51 -6.45 -39.82
N LEU A 485 -19.38 -5.57 -39.34
CA LEU A 485 -19.08 -4.62 -38.26
C LEU A 485 -19.11 -5.28 -36.87
N GLY A 486 -19.65 -6.50 -36.76
CA GLY A 486 -19.87 -7.12 -35.46
C GLY A 486 -20.84 -6.29 -34.59
N TYR A 487 -20.59 -6.29 -33.28
CA TYR A 487 -21.42 -5.51 -32.32
C TYR A 487 -21.02 -4.04 -32.31
N ILE A 488 -21.99 -3.17 -32.63
CA ILE A 488 -21.85 -1.70 -32.62
C ILE A 488 -22.71 -1.05 -31.54
N GLY A 489 -22.25 0.12 -31.06
CA GLY A 489 -22.94 0.97 -30.09
C GLY A 489 -23.39 2.30 -30.69
N PRO A 490 -24.14 3.09 -29.91
CA PRO A 490 -24.49 4.48 -30.26
C PRO A 490 -23.22 5.30 -30.52
N GLY A 491 -23.19 6.10 -31.58
CA GLY A 491 -22.10 6.99 -31.95
C GLY A 491 -20.92 6.32 -32.68
N GLU A 492 -20.89 4.99 -32.87
CA GLU A 492 -19.86 4.31 -33.66
C GLU A 492 -20.14 4.37 -35.17
N MET A 493 -21.43 4.52 -35.51
CA MET A 493 -21.89 4.72 -36.90
C MET A 493 -22.79 5.96 -36.95
N PRO A 494 -22.96 6.58 -38.13
CA PRO A 494 -23.90 7.71 -38.28
C PRO A 494 -25.28 7.40 -37.68
N ASP A 495 -25.91 8.38 -37.05
CA ASP A 495 -27.18 8.20 -36.35
C ASP A 495 -28.28 7.56 -37.22
N ALA A 496 -28.36 7.97 -38.51
CA ALA A 496 -29.31 7.38 -39.46
C ALA A 496 -29.06 5.87 -39.65
N PHE A 497 -27.80 5.44 -39.72
CA PHE A 497 -27.43 4.03 -39.79
C PHE A 497 -27.81 3.30 -38.51
N TYR A 498 -27.40 3.81 -37.34
CA TYR A 498 -27.68 3.16 -36.07
C TYR A 498 -29.16 3.03 -35.78
N MET A 499 -29.95 4.07 -36.04
CA MET A 499 -31.40 4.05 -35.87
C MET A 499 -32.10 3.07 -36.85
N LYS A 500 -31.60 2.98 -38.08
CA LYS A 500 -32.09 2.02 -39.05
C LYS A 500 -31.79 0.56 -38.64
N ALA A 501 -30.58 0.28 -38.20
CA ALA A 501 -30.19 -1.01 -37.64
C ALA A 501 -31.05 -1.38 -36.42
N LYS A 502 -31.25 -0.42 -35.50
CA LYS A 502 -32.06 -0.60 -34.29
C LYS A 502 -33.51 -1.01 -34.60
N THR A 503 -34.11 -0.42 -35.66
CA THR A 503 -35.51 -0.68 -36.05
C THR A 503 -35.68 -1.88 -36.97
N THR A 504 -34.64 -2.31 -37.70
CA THR A 504 -34.69 -3.50 -38.56
C THR A 504 -34.76 -4.78 -37.72
N PRO A 505 -35.65 -5.74 -37.94
CA PRO A 505 -35.75 -6.99 -37.16
C PRO A 505 -34.43 -7.81 -37.22
N ILE A 506 -34.24 -8.70 -36.21
CA ILE A 506 -33.12 -9.67 -36.25
C ILE A 506 -33.32 -10.59 -37.48
N GLY A 507 -32.23 -10.85 -38.22
CA GLY A 507 -32.27 -11.57 -39.50
C GLY A 507 -32.76 -10.73 -40.67
N GLY A 508 -33.32 -9.53 -40.42
CA GLY A 508 -33.86 -8.64 -41.46
C GLY A 508 -32.75 -7.82 -42.14
N ILE A 509 -33.09 -7.40 -43.38
CA ILE A 509 -32.25 -6.55 -44.22
C ILE A 509 -32.96 -5.23 -44.44
N SER A 510 -32.35 -4.10 -44.10
CA SER A 510 -32.96 -2.79 -44.21
C SER A 510 -33.09 -2.33 -45.66
N HIS A 511 -34.05 -1.46 -45.94
CA HIS A 511 -33.96 -0.60 -47.14
C HIS A 511 -32.70 0.28 -47.03
N PRO A 512 -32.17 0.74 -48.18
CA PRO A 512 -31.03 1.63 -48.19
C PRO A 512 -31.26 2.87 -47.34
N VAL A 513 -30.32 3.15 -46.41
CA VAL A 513 -30.33 4.34 -45.57
C VAL A 513 -29.19 5.27 -45.97
N LYS A 514 -29.52 6.54 -46.21
CA LYS A 514 -28.53 7.54 -46.63
C LYS A 514 -27.73 8.08 -45.43
N THR A 515 -26.42 8.11 -45.58
CA THR A 515 -25.47 8.81 -44.67
C THR A 515 -24.53 9.70 -45.50
N GLU A 516 -23.60 10.39 -44.83
CA GLU A 516 -22.54 11.13 -45.51
C GLU A 516 -21.59 10.25 -46.36
N PHE A 517 -21.54 8.94 -46.08
CA PHE A 517 -20.67 7.98 -46.78
C PHE A 517 -21.35 7.32 -47.97
N GLY A 518 -22.65 7.46 -48.17
CA GLY A 518 -23.41 6.80 -49.21
C GLY A 518 -24.71 6.14 -48.72
N TYR A 519 -25.24 5.18 -49.44
CA TYR A 519 -26.41 4.42 -49.07
C TYR A 519 -26.02 3.07 -48.49
N HIS A 520 -26.46 2.76 -47.27
CA HIS A 520 -26.17 1.53 -46.54
C HIS A 520 -27.39 0.59 -46.59
N ILE A 521 -27.14 -0.65 -46.98
CA ILE A 521 -28.04 -1.78 -46.74
C ILE A 521 -27.51 -2.50 -45.50
N ILE A 522 -28.35 -2.72 -44.50
CA ILE A 522 -27.93 -3.23 -43.20
C ILE A 522 -28.65 -4.55 -42.91
N LYS A 523 -27.90 -5.64 -42.72
CA LYS A 523 -28.39 -6.92 -42.21
C LYS A 523 -28.17 -6.97 -40.72
N VAL A 524 -29.22 -7.17 -39.94
CA VAL A 524 -29.13 -7.29 -38.49
C VAL A 524 -28.99 -8.75 -38.09
N ILE A 525 -27.85 -9.08 -37.46
CA ILE A 525 -27.54 -10.46 -37.06
C ILE A 525 -28.09 -10.75 -35.66
N ASP A 526 -27.92 -9.80 -34.72
CA ASP A 526 -28.34 -9.98 -33.31
C ASP A 526 -28.56 -8.63 -32.63
N LYS A 527 -29.39 -8.63 -31.56
CA LYS A 527 -29.70 -7.46 -30.73
C LYS A 527 -29.70 -7.84 -29.26
N LYS A 528 -28.82 -7.24 -28.46
CA LYS A 528 -28.71 -7.45 -27.01
C LYS A 528 -28.60 -6.11 -26.29
N PHE A 529 -29.72 -5.53 -25.90
CA PHE A 529 -29.73 -4.21 -25.26
C PHE A 529 -29.33 -4.26 -23.78
N ASN A 530 -29.74 -5.29 -23.07
CA ASN A 530 -29.46 -5.47 -21.65
C ASN A 530 -28.84 -6.84 -21.38
N ARG A 531 -27.98 -6.90 -20.39
CA ARG A 531 -27.50 -8.17 -19.83
C ARG A 531 -28.68 -8.87 -19.15
N THR A 532 -28.78 -10.17 -19.30
CA THR A 532 -29.83 -10.95 -18.62
C THR A 532 -29.58 -11.00 -17.13
N ILE A 533 -30.65 -11.27 -16.35
CA ILE A 533 -30.56 -11.40 -14.90
C ILE A 533 -29.49 -12.42 -14.47
N ASP A 534 -29.36 -13.54 -15.17
CA ASP A 534 -28.39 -14.58 -14.87
C ASP A 534 -26.94 -14.07 -15.03
N GLN A 535 -26.70 -13.23 -16.05
CA GLN A 535 -25.39 -12.64 -16.30
C GLN A 535 -24.99 -11.61 -15.24
N VAL A 536 -25.95 -10.97 -14.58
CA VAL A 536 -25.72 -9.90 -13.61
C VAL A 536 -26.10 -10.27 -12.18
N ARG A 537 -26.64 -11.47 -11.95
CA ARG A 537 -27.06 -11.95 -10.63
C ARG A 537 -26.02 -11.74 -9.53
N PRO A 538 -24.71 -12.05 -9.70
CA PRO A 538 -23.71 -11.79 -8.67
C PRO A 538 -23.63 -10.31 -8.30
N LYS A 539 -23.73 -9.42 -9.29
CA LYS A 539 -23.69 -7.97 -9.08
C LYS A 539 -24.94 -7.46 -8.37
N VAL A 540 -26.12 -7.94 -8.77
CA VAL A 540 -27.39 -7.60 -8.12
C VAL A 540 -27.39 -8.05 -6.66
N VAL A 541 -26.91 -9.27 -6.37
CA VAL A 541 -26.79 -9.81 -5.01
C VAL A 541 -25.83 -8.95 -4.18
N GLU A 542 -24.71 -8.52 -4.75
CA GLU A 542 -23.75 -7.63 -4.08
C GLU A 542 -24.38 -6.28 -3.71
N ASP A 543 -25.11 -5.68 -4.65
CA ASP A 543 -25.76 -4.38 -4.45
C ASP A 543 -26.88 -4.47 -3.38
N LEU A 544 -27.69 -5.53 -3.42
CA LEU A 544 -28.71 -5.80 -2.40
C LEU A 544 -28.12 -6.07 -1.02
N LYS A 545 -26.98 -6.77 -0.94
CA LYS A 545 -26.27 -6.96 0.33
C LYS A 545 -25.74 -5.65 0.89
N LYS A 546 -25.23 -4.76 0.05
CA LYS A 546 -24.79 -3.42 0.47
C LYS A 546 -25.95 -2.58 1.00
N GLU A 547 -27.08 -2.60 0.31
CA GLU A 547 -28.26 -1.88 0.73
C GLU A 547 -28.83 -2.42 2.04
N HIS A 548 -28.96 -3.73 2.17
CA HIS A 548 -29.37 -4.38 3.42
C HIS A 548 -28.42 -4.04 4.57
N ALA A 549 -27.10 -4.14 4.35
CA ALA A 549 -26.10 -3.78 5.37
C ALA A 549 -26.24 -2.34 5.83
N ARG A 550 -26.59 -1.40 4.93
CA ARG A 550 -26.85 0.00 5.28
C ARG A 550 -28.08 0.13 6.15
N ILE A 551 -29.17 -0.54 5.80
CA ILE A 551 -30.42 -0.52 6.57
C ILE A 551 -30.18 -1.07 7.99
N VAL A 552 -29.57 -2.27 8.10
CA VAL A 552 -29.27 -2.90 9.39
C VAL A 552 -28.33 -2.04 10.25
N TYR A 553 -27.34 -1.38 9.61
CA TYR A 553 -26.48 -0.45 10.32
C TYR A 553 -27.22 0.78 10.85
N ASP A 554 -28.10 1.37 10.03
CA ASP A 554 -28.88 2.55 10.42
C ASP A 554 -29.89 2.20 11.55
N GLU A 555 -30.55 1.04 11.48
CA GLU A 555 -31.42 0.52 12.53
C GLU A 555 -30.64 0.25 13.84
N TRP A 556 -29.49 -0.38 13.74
CA TRP A 556 -28.61 -0.64 14.88
C TRP A 556 -28.13 0.67 15.54
N LYS A 557 -27.70 1.63 14.72
CA LYS A 557 -27.28 2.97 15.17
C LYS A 557 -28.43 3.67 15.90
N GLN A 558 -29.62 3.68 15.31
CA GLN A 558 -30.80 4.25 15.94
C GLN A 558 -31.10 3.56 17.27
N GLY A 559 -31.01 2.23 17.31
CA GLY A 559 -31.19 1.45 18.54
C GLY A 559 -30.14 1.77 19.62
N LEU A 560 -28.94 2.21 19.27
CA LEU A 560 -27.98 2.73 20.25
C LEU A 560 -28.46 4.05 20.84
N PHE A 561 -28.89 5.00 20.02
CA PHE A 561 -29.41 6.29 20.48
C PHE A 561 -30.69 6.12 21.34
N ASP A 562 -31.57 5.20 20.97
CA ASP A 562 -32.84 5.00 21.68
C ASP A 562 -32.69 4.36 23.09
N ARG A 563 -31.58 3.65 23.34
CA ARG A 563 -31.30 2.99 24.60
C ARG A 563 -30.64 3.88 25.64
N HIS A 564 -30.15 5.06 25.25
CA HIS A 564 -29.39 5.95 26.11
C HIS A 564 -30.08 7.30 26.24
N ASP A 565 -29.95 7.91 27.42
CA ASP A 565 -30.39 9.29 27.66
C ASP A 565 -29.31 10.26 27.17
N ILE A 566 -29.59 10.95 26.05
CA ILE A 566 -28.62 11.83 25.37
C ILE A 566 -29.08 13.29 25.52
N VAL A 567 -28.40 14.03 26.37
CA VAL A 567 -28.74 15.42 26.68
C VAL A 567 -27.75 16.38 26.01
N TYR A 568 -28.24 17.16 25.04
CA TYR A 568 -27.47 18.20 24.34
C TYR A 568 -27.53 19.52 25.08
N SER A 569 -26.39 20.15 25.38
CA SER A 569 -26.31 21.49 25.93
C SER A 569 -26.44 22.53 24.83
N LEU A 570 -27.69 22.84 24.42
CA LEU A 570 -27.99 23.81 23.36
C LEU A 570 -27.42 25.21 23.62
N GLU A 571 -27.37 25.64 24.88
CA GLU A 571 -26.79 26.93 25.25
C GLU A 571 -25.29 26.98 24.98
N LYS A 572 -24.55 25.94 25.37
CA LYS A 572 -23.11 25.81 25.13
C LYS A 572 -22.80 25.64 23.63
N LEU A 573 -23.62 24.88 22.91
CA LEU A 573 -23.52 24.73 21.47
C LEU A 573 -23.68 26.04 20.73
N LYS A 574 -24.59 26.92 21.13
CA LYS A 574 -24.77 28.26 20.55
C LYS A 574 -23.58 29.19 20.76
N ARG A 575 -22.77 28.96 21.79
CA ARG A 575 -21.60 29.76 22.13
C ARG A 575 -20.32 29.34 21.37
N LEU A 576 -20.34 28.19 20.72
CA LEU A 576 -19.19 27.74 19.95
C LEU A 576 -19.04 28.57 18.68
N GLU A 577 -17.96 29.35 18.59
CA GLU A 577 -17.51 29.95 17.36
C GLU A 577 -16.63 28.94 16.63
N LEU A 578 -17.21 28.29 15.65
CA LEU A 578 -16.45 27.46 14.73
C LEU A 578 -15.86 28.38 13.65
N ALA A 579 -14.91 29.18 14.05
CA ALA A 579 -14.23 30.06 13.13
C ALA A 579 -13.31 29.24 12.23
N SER A 580 -13.34 29.56 10.94
CA SER A 580 -12.34 29.12 9.99
C SER A 580 -10.93 29.48 10.47
N LYS A 581 -9.91 28.76 10.01
CA LYS A 581 -8.48 28.93 10.36
C LYS A 581 -7.93 30.37 10.21
N ASP A 582 -8.69 31.33 9.70
CA ASP A 582 -8.25 32.67 9.26
C ASP A 582 -8.83 33.85 10.04
N ARG A 583 -9.21 33.70 11.28
CA ARG A 583 -9.27 34.87 12.15
C ARG A 583 -8.06 34.89 13.07
N ARG A 584 -6.93 35.41 12.55
CA ARG A 584 -5.88 36.05 13.32
C ARG A 584 -6.21 37.53 13.51
#